data_1bd4b0c58b83d5b54150f3935834700e
#
_entry.id   1bd4b0c58b83d5b54150f3935834700e
#
_cell.length_a   1.000
_cell.length_b   1.000
_cell.length_c   1.000
_cell.angle_alpha   90.00
_cell.angle_beta   90.00
_cell.angle_gamma   90.00
#
_symmetry.space_group_name_H-M   'P 1'
#
loop_
_entity.id
_entity.type
_entity.pdbx_description
1 polymer ?
#
loop_
_entity_poly.entity_id
_entity_poly.type
_entity_poly.pdbx_seq_one_letter_code
_entity_poly.pdbx_strand_id
1 'polypeptide(L)'
;MLIILVGGTLEVGKSSRTYFEKNGYPKIQKYNHYYGDSNYYHFDEFINRTEEEVEKCDFKYSIPGGKTGFYKTQIIDAVRGRCNALLTMSPDNLEFVREIKDMYKEYVMIVYLYIDKKSLEKITRTYVKDELQVQMRLKKGAKLRKAYLDNAELFDKTVIFSSDEEFNMEALYFQYDIILKEAEKIQKNANSRLYVELPYTGNQNYVFVSYAHSDSRIVMPYLSALQRAGYRIWYDEGIHKGANWTIMLGERLQNCTSFLLFSSENSINSKHVENEINGAMKCENVTPITVRLDDKEFPFGYEMFLSKYQVIYGNNENAVSEIQSALNPLTKVNSSEN
;
A
#
# COMPACT_ATOMS: atom_id res chain seq x y z
N MET A 1 1.38 -1.19 10.63
CA MET A 1 0.43 -2.26 10.16
C MET A 1 -0.83 -1.61 9.60
N LEU A 2 -1.23 -1.97 8.37
CA LEU A 2 -2.49 -1.52 7.76
C LEU A 2 -3.57 -2.59 7.97
N ILE A 3 -4.69 -2.19 8.56
CA ILE A 3 -5.91 -3.02 8.60
C ILE A 3 -6.90 -2.44 7.58
N ILE A 4 -7.44 -3.27 6.70
CA ILE A 4 -8.50 -2.92 5.76
C ILE A 4 -9.79 -3.57 6.22
N LEU A 5 -10.77 -2.78 6.65
CA LEU A 5 -12.12 -3.27 6.96
C LEU A 5 -12.98 -3.21 5.69
N VAL A 6 -13.49 -4.35 5.28
CA VAL A 6 -14.37 -4.48 4.12
C VAL A 6 -15.75 -4.90 4.55
N GLY A 7 -16.78 -4.29 4.01
CA GLY A 7 -18.17 -4.62 4.31
C GLY A 7 -18.74 -3.88 5.51
N GLY A 8 -19.66 -4.56 6.20
CA GLY A 8 -20.40 -3.95 7.30
C GLY A 8 -21.60 -3.11 6.85
N THR A 9 -22.58 -3.02 7.71
CA THR A 9 -23.69 -2.06 7.58
C THR A 9 -23.41 -0.86 8.48
N LEU A 10 -24.22 0.20 8.37
CA LEU A 10 -24.01 1.48 9.05
C LEU A 10 -23.56 1.37 10.51
N GLU A 11 -24.34 0.65 11.35
CA GLU A 11 -24.03 0.53 12.78
C GLU A 11 -22.83 -0.37 13.05
N VAL A 12 -22.77 -1.51 12.37
CA VAL A 12 -21.70 -2.48 12.52
C VAL A 12 -20.36 -1.90 12.04
N GLY A 13 -20.36 -1.25 10.88
CA GLY A 13 -19.17 -0.58 10.36
C GLY A 13 -18.71 0.57 11.25
N LYS A 14 -19.64 1.36 11.83
CA LYS A 14 -19.32 2.48 12.71
C LYS A 14 -18.70 1.99 14.04
N SER A 15 -19.30 1.02 14.69
CA SER A 15 -18.75 0.46 15.95
C SER A 15 -17.41 -0.21 15.74
N SER A 16 -17.21 -0.95 14.63
CA SER A 16 -15.93 -1.55 14.29
C SER A 16 -14.84 -0.47 14.15
N ARG A 17 -15.09 0.55 13.33
CA ARG A 17 -14.15 1.65 13.15
C ARG A 17 -13.77 2.33 14.46
N THR A 18 -14.77 2.71 15.25
CA THR A 18 -14.53 3.35 16.55
C THR A 18 -13.70 2.48 17.48
N TYR A 19 -13.89 1.17 17.43
CA TYR A 19 -13.10 0.25 18.25
C TYR A 19 -11.64 0.21 17.82
N PHE A 20 -11.37 0.04 16.52
CA PHE A 20 -10.01 0.01 16.00
C PHE A 20 -9.28 1.36 16.21
N GLU A 21 -9.97 2.50 16.04
CA GLU A 21 -9.38 3.82 16.30
C GLU A 21 -8.96 3.99 17.76
N LYS A 22 -9.82 3.62 18.70
CA LYS A 22 -9.53 3.69 20.14
C LYS A 22 -8.36 2.78 20.54
N ASN A 23 -8.09 1.75 19.76
CA ASN A 23 -7.01 0.80 19.98
C ASN A 23 -5.78 1.05 19.09
N GLY A 24 -5.57 2.29 18.66
CA GLY A 24 -4.32 2.74 18.04
C GLY A 24 -4.24 2.52 16.52
N TYR A 25 -5.38 2.36 15.84
CA TYR A 25 -5.48 2.29 14.38
C TYR A 25 -6.25 3.50 13.83
N PRO A 26 -5.62 4.66 13.69
CA PRO A 26 -6.28 5.85 13.15
C PRO A 26 -6.77 5.63 11.72
N LYS A 27 -7.90 6.23 11.39
CA LYS A 27 -8.49 6.16 10.04
C LYS A 27 -7.60 6.86 9.03
N ILE A 28 -7.47 6.25 7.87
CA ILE A 28 -6.94 6.93 6.68
C ILE A 28 -7.96 7.98 6.25
N GLN A 29 -7.51 9.22 6.14
CA GLN A 29 -8.34 10.34 5.74
C GLN A 29 -8.73 10.21 4.26
N LYS A 30 -10.03 10.26 3.99
CA LYS A 30 -10.57 10.25 2.64
C LYS A 30 -11.15 11.62 2.28
N TYR A 31 -11.03 11.98 1.01
CA TYR A 31 -11.52 13.22 0.43
C TYR A 31 -12.60 12.90 -0.60
N ASN A 32 -13.78 13.48 -0.45
CA ASN A 32 -14.93 13.24 -1.32
C ASN A 32 -15.29 14.46 -2.13
N HIS A 33 -15.69 14.22 -3.37
CA HIS A 33 -16.41 15.16 -4.19
C HIS A 33 -17.73 14.54 -4.64
N TYR A 34 -18.84 15.24 -4.41
CA TYR A 34 -20.18 14.82 -4.81
C TYR A 34 -20.67 15.67 -5.98
N TYR A 35 -21.29 15.02 -6.98
CA TYR A 35 -21.92 15.68 -8.11
C TYR A 35 -23.36 16.06 -7.74
N GLY A 36 -23.63 17.37 -7.58
CA GLY A 36 -24.97 17.94 -7.25
C GLY A 36 -25.20 18.12 -5.75
N ASP A 37 -26.44 18.57 -5.42
CA ASP A 37 -26.89 18.80 -4.04
C ASP A 37 -27.05 17.46 -3.30
N SER A 38 -25.98 16.92 -2.82
CA SER A 38 -26.00 15.67 -2.08
C SER A 38 -26.13 15.95 -0.58
N ASN A 39 -27.34 15.93 -0.06
CA ASN A 39 -27.63 15.68 1.35
C ASN A 39 -27.33 14.21 1.76
N TYR A 40 -26.62 13.47 0.94
CA TYR A 40 -26.32 12.07 1.13
C TYR A 40 -24.96 11.90 1.80
N TYR A 41 -25.01 11.44 3.07
CA TYR A 41 -23.91 10.86 3.83
C TYR A 41 -22.84 11.82 4.36
N HIS A 42 -23.13 12.52 5.43
CA HIS A 42 -22.12 12.99 6.38
C HIS A 42 -21.60 11.78 7.19
N PHE A 43 -20.62 11.08 6.66
CA PHE A 43 -19.81 10.20 7.49
C PHE A 43 -18.58 10.98 7.96
N ASP A 44 -18.25 10.87 9.24
CA ASP A 44 -17.07 11.50 9.87
C ASP A 44 -15.72 11.10 9.23
N GLU A 45 -15.75 10.19 8.26
CA GLU A 45 -14.56 9.68 7.54
C GLU A 45 -14.15 10.54 6.36
N PHE A 46 -15.03 11.41 5.89
CA PHE A 46 -14.83 12.09 4.62
C PHE A 46 -14.75 13.60 4.81
N ILE A 47 -13.76 14.19 4.17
CA ILE A 47 -13.67 15.64 4.01
C ILE A 47 -14.15 15.98 2.60
N ASN A 48 -15.19 16.81 2.50
CA ASN A 48 -15.65 17.31 1.20
C ASN A 48 -14.59 18.23 0.59
N ARG A 49 -14.28 17.99 -0.67
CA ARG A 49 -13.29 18.70 -1.46
C ARG A 49 -13.82 18.97 -2.87
N THR A 50 -13.11 19.84 -3.60
CA THR A 50 -13.36 20.03 -5.03
C THR A 50 -12.94 18.77 -5.81
N GLU A 51 -13.49 18.61 -7.02
CA GLU A 51 -13.10 17.51 -7.91
C GLU A 51 -11.60 17.54 -8.19
N GLU A 52 -11.03 18.72 -8.44
CA GLU A 52 -9.60 18.92 -8.68
C GLU A 52 -8.73 18.44 -7.50
N GLU A 53 -9.15 18.66 -6.26
CA GLU A 53 -8.42 18.20 -5.07
C GLU A 53 -8.49 16.67 -4.93
N VAL A 54 -9.63 16.05 -5.25
CA VAL A 54 -9.76 14.58 -5.26
C VAL A 54 -8.94 13.98 -6.38
N GLU A 55 -8.85 14.63 -7.55
CA GLU A 55 -8.01 14.18 -8.66
C GLU A 55 -6.51 14.19 -8.33
N LYS A 56 -6.06 14.99 -7.38
CA LYS A 56 -4.67 15.01 -6.87
C LYS A 56 -4.35 13.86 -5.92
N CYS A 57 -5.34 13.12 -5.42
CA CYS A 57 -5.12 11.95 -4.58
C CYS A 57 -4.45 10.82 -5.37
N ASP A 58 -3.62 10.06 -4.71
CA ASP A 58 -2.94 8.89 -5.31
C ASP A 58 -3.91 7.77 -5.63
N PHE A 59 -4.86 7.52 -4.73
CA PHE A 59 -5.91 6.52 -4.88
C PHE A 59 -7.26 7.17 -5.07
N LYS A 60 -8.00 6.72 -6.08
CA LYS A 60 -9.32 7.25 -6.43
C LYS A 60 -10.25 6.13 -6.85
N TYR A 61 -11.50 6.23 -6.42
CA TYR A 61 -12.55 5.34 -6.86
C TYR A 61 -13.92 6.03 -6.86
N SER A 62 -14.85 5.52 -7.65
CA SER A 62 -16.21 6.05 -7.72
C SER A 62 -17.01 5.61 -6.50
N ILE A 63 -17.84 6.53 -6.02
CA ILE A 63 -18.86 6.28 -5.00
C ILE A 63 -20.23 6.70 -5.55
N PRO A 64 -21.35 6.24 -4.97
CA PRO A 64 -22.66 6.71 -5.38
C PRO A 64 -22.75 8.24 -5.31
N GLY A 65 -22.98 8.88 -6.46
CA GLY A 65 -23.12 10.33 -6.59
C GLY A 65 -21.81 11.13 -6.54
N GLY A 66 -20.65 10.50 -6.66
CA GLY A 66 -19.39 11.23 -6.63
C GLY A 66 -18.13 10.40 -6.80
N LYS A 67 -17.01 10.99 -6.36
CA LYS A 67 -15.70 10.37 -6.29
C LYS A 67 -15.12 10.49 -4.90
N THR A 68 -14.26 9.56 -4.53
CA THR A 68 -13.45 9.64 -3.32
C THR A 68 -11.99 9.36 -3.64
N GLY A 69 -11.10 9.95 -2.87
CA GLY A 69 -9.67 9.72 -2.98
C GLY A 69 -8.97 9.83 -1.64
N PHE A 70 -7.74 9.30 -1.57
CA PHE A 70 -6.84 9.45 -0.43
C PHE A 70 -5.37 9.32 -0.86
N TYR A 71 -4.48 9.80 -0.01
CA TYR A 71 -3.05 9.79 -0.29
C TYR A 71 -2.38 8.50 0.17
N LYS A 72 -1.44 8.01 -0.61
CA LYS A 72 -0.67 6.79 -0.35
C LYS A 72 0.24 6.89 0.88
N THR A 73 0.66 8.09 1.27
CA THR A 73 1.60 8.31 2.38
C THR A 73 1.15 7.62 3.65
N GLN A 74 -0.15 7.67 3.99
CA GLN A 74 -0.70 7.02 5.18
C GLN A 74 -0.65 5.49 5.11
N ILE A 75 -0.85 4.91 3.91
CA ILE A 75 -0.67 3.47 3.70
C ILE A 75 0.80 3.08 3.85
N ILE A 76 1.70 3.83 3.21
CA ILE A 76 3.13 3.58 3.25
C ILE A 76 3.66 3.62 4.67
N ASP A 77 3.28 4.64 5.45
CA ASP A 77 3.70 4.76 6.85
C ASP A 77 3.20 3.58 7.70
N ALA A 78 1.98 3.10 7.44
CA ALA A 78 1.43 1.94 8.15
C ALA A 78 2.17 0.63 7.78
N VAL A 79 2.39 0.36 6.50
CA VAL A 79 3.06 -0.87 6.05
C VAL A 79 4.54 -0.89 6.41
N ARG A 80 5.16 0.27 6.57
CA ARG A 80 6.55 0.42 7.05
C ARG A 80 6.68 0.40 8.57
N GLY A 81 5.59 0.22 9.29
CA GLY A 81 5.61 0.15 10.75
C GLY A 81 5.81 1.47 11.47
N ARG A 82 5.77 2.63 10.77
CA ARG A 82 5.87 3.97 11.39
C ARG A 82 4.65 4.30 12.23
N CYS A 83 3.49 3.84 11.79
CA CYS A 83 2.23 3.97 12.49
C CYS A 83 1.34 2.75 12.22
N ASN A 84 0.21 2.68 12.89
CA ASN A 84 -0.89 1.84 12.47
C ASN A 84 -1.86 2.67 11.64
N ALA A 85 -2.62 2.03 10.76
CA ALA A 85 -3.69 2.72 10.02
C ALA A 85 -4.87 1.79 9.76
N LEU A 86 -6.05 2.39 9.64
CA LEU A 86 -7.30 1.73 9.32
C LEU A 86 -7.86 2.29 8.01
N LEU A 87 -8.06 1.44 7.03
CA LEU A 87 -8.73 1.78 5.78
C LEU A 87 -10.08 1.05 5.73
N THR A 88 -11.16 1.79 5.50
CA THR A 88 -12.49 1.19 5.29
C THR A 88 -12.82 1.15 3.81
N MET A 89 -13.30 0.02 3.31
CA MET A 89 -13.60 -0.15 1.89
C MET A 89 -14.97 -0.80 1.67
N SER A 90 -15.65 -0.34 0.61
CA SER A 90 -16.84 -1.04 0.13
C SER A 90 -16.43 -2.31 -0.63
N PRO A 91 -17.21 -3.40 -0.54
CA PRO A 91 -17.01 -4.57 -1.40
C PRO A 91 -17.11 -4.29 -2.90
N ASP A 92 -17.61 -3.16 -3.32
CA ASP A 92 -17.60 -2.73 -4.73
C ASP A 92 -16.17 -2.41 -5.22
N ASN A 93 -15.19 -2.30 -4.32
CA ASN A 93 -13.80 -1.94 -4.61
C ASN A 93 -12.80 -3.06 -4.22
N LEU A 94 -13.19 -4.33 -4.30
CA LEU A 94 -12.33 -5.46 -3.92
C LEU A 94 -11.09 -5.60 -4.82
N GLU A 95 -11.18 -5.21 -6.08
CA GLU A 95 -10.03 -5.21 -6.99
C GLU A 95 -8.91 -4.32 -6.45
N PHE A 96 -9.25 -3.12 -5.98
CA PHE A 96 -8.32 -2.21 -5.33
C PHE A 96 -7.75 -2.76 -4.01
N VAL A 97 -8.60 -3.43 -3.20
CA VAL A 97 -8.15 -4.09 -1.96
C VAL A 97 -7.15 -5.20 -2.26
N ARG A 98 -7.39 -5.98 -3.32
CA ARG A 98 -6.48 -7.02 -3.80
C ARG A 98 -5.14 -6.42 -4.25
N GLU A 99 -5.17 -5.33 -5.02
CA GLU A 99 -3.97 -4.62 -5.45
C GLU A 99 -3.09 -4.19 -4.25
N ILE A 100 -3.69 -3.59 -3.21
CA ILE A 100 -2.95 -3.23 -1.98
C ILE A 100 -2.40 -4.48 -1.28
N LYS A 101 -3.17 -5.56 -1.19
CA LYS A 101 -2.72 -6.80 -0.55
C LYS A 101 -1.53 -7.42 -1.28
N ASP A 102 -1.58 -7.45 -2.61
CA ASP A 102 -0.53 -8.01 -3.45
C ASP A 102 0.77 -7.20 -3.33
N MET A 103 0.67 -5.86 -3.24
CA MET A 103 1.82 -4.98 -3.05
C MET A 103 2.48 -5.13 -1.69
N TYR A 104 1.70 -5.23 -0.62
CA TYR A 104 2.22 -5.12 0.75
C TYR A 104 2.08 -6.40 1.59
N LYS A 105 1.48 -7.46 1.01
CA LYS A 105 1.38 -8.82 1.58
C LYS A 105 1.13 -8.86 3.10
N GLU A 106 2.12 -9.32 3.87
CA GLU A 106 2.02 -9.50 5.33
C GLU A 106 1.87 -8.21 6.13
N TYR A 107 2.10 -7.04 5.53
CA TYR A 107 1.92 -5.75 6.21
C TYR A 107 0.48 -5.24 6.15
N VAL A 108 -0.38 -5.96 5.43
CA VAL A 108 -1.79 -5.63 5.25
C VAL A 108 -2.64 -6.80 5.73
N MET A 109 -3.56 -6.52 6.65
CA MET A 109 -4.57 -7.48 7.09
C MET A 109 -5.94 -7.04 6.59
N ILE A 110 -6.60 -7.89 5.81
CA ILE A 110 -7.95 -7.63 5.30
C ILE A 110 -8.95 -8.34 6.19
N VAL A 111 -9.85 -7.56 6.77
CA VAL A 111 -10.89 -8.04 7.68
C VAL A 111 -12.24 -7.80 7.05
N TYR A 112 -13.01 -8.86 6.82
CA TYR A 112 -14.38 -8.76 6.34
C TYR A 112 -15.38 -8.69 7.49
N LEU A 113 -16.30 -7.74 7.42
CA LEU A 113 -17.40 -7.59 8.38
C LEU A 113 -18.64 -8.27 7.82
N TYR A 114 -18.84 -9.54 8.19
CA TYR A 114 -19.94 -10.36 7.71
C TYR A 114 -21.17 -10.21 8.63
N ILE A 115 -22.33 -10.04 8.02
CA ILE A 115 -23.62 -10.06 8.70
C ILE A 115 -24.58 -10.99 7.95
N ASP A 116 -25.17 -11.96 8.64
CA ASP A 116 -26.17 -12.83 8.04
C ASP A 116 -27.47 -12.07 7.71
N LYS A 117 -28.34 -12.70 6.91
CA LYS A 117 -29.58 -12.06 6.43
C LYS A 117 -30.53 -11.72 7.57
N LYS A 118 -30.69 -12.62 8.54
CA LYS A 118 -31.64 -12.48 9.65
C LYS A 118 -31.21 -11.35 10.59
N SER A 119 -29.92 -11.31 10.92
CA SER A 119 -29.32 -10.27 11.75
C SER A 119 -29.39 -8.92 11.08
N LEU A 120 -29.08 -8.84 9.78
CA LEU A 120 -29.22 -7.59 9.02
C LEU A 120 -30.64 -7.07 9.02
N GLU A 121 -31.64 -7.94 8.81
CA GLU A 121 -33.05 -7.53 8.81
C GLU A 121 -33.47 -7.03 10.20
N LYS A 122 -33.15 -7.74 11.27
CA LYS A 122 -33.44 -7.35 12.64
C LYS A 122 -32.86 -5.98 12.98
N ILE A 123 -31.57 -5.79 12.74
CA ILE A 123 -30.88 -4.51 13.00
C ILE A 123 -31.48 -3.41 12.15
N THR A 124 -31.68 -3.65 10.85
CA THR A 124 -32.22 -2.62 9.96
C THR A 124 -33.60 -2.15 10.41
N ARG A 125 -34.50 -3.07 10.75
CA ARG A 125 -35.87 -2.73 11.22
C ARG A 125 -35.88 -2.06 12.60
N THR A 126 -34.86 -2.24 13.41
CA THR A 126 -34.72 -1.54 14.69
C THR A 126 -34.49 -0.03 14.47
N TYR A 127 -33.63 0.34 13.52
CA TYR A 127 -33.19 1.71 13.30
C TYR A 127 -33.88 2.43 12.13
N VAL A 128 -34.49 1.69 11.20
CA VAL A 128 -35.13 2.25 10.01
C VAL A 128 -36.60 1.91 9.98
N LYS A 129 -37.46 2.93 9.94
CA LYS A 129 -38.94 2.78 9.93
C LYS A 129 -39.54 2.80 8.52
N ASP A 130 -38.84 3.38 7.57
CA ASP A 130 -39.26 3.42 6.16
C ASP A 130 -38.99 2.08 5.48
N GLU A 131 -40.06 1.42 4.99
CA GLU A 131 -39.95 0.07 4.40
C GLU A 131 -39.14 0.08 3.10
N LEU A 132 -39.21 1.15 2.30
CA LEU A 132 -38.42 1.23 1.07
C LEU A 132 -36.93 1.26 1.38
N GLN A 133 -36.52 2.04 2.38
CA GLN A 133 -35.13 2.07 2.85
C GLN A 133 -34.72 0.72 3.47
N VAL A 134 -35.61 0.03 4.19
CA VAL A 134 -35.33 -1.32 4.69
C VAL A 134 -35.01 -2.27 3.53
N GLN A 135 -35.85 -2.31 2.50
CA GLN A 135 -35.66 -3.16 1.33
C GLN A 135 -34.35 -2.84 0.58
N MET A 136 -34.03 -1.57 0.43
CA MET A 136 -32.77 -1.14 -0.19
C MET A 136 -31.55 -1.65 0.60
N ARG A 137 -31.57 -1.58 1.92
CA ARG A 137 -30.49 -2.06 2.79
C ARG A 137 -30.36 -3.59 2.76
N LEU A 138 -31.48 -4.32 2.76
CA LEU A 138 -31.48 -5.77 2.63
C LEU A 138 -30.91 -6.23 1.28
N LYS A 139 -31.28 -5.55 0.19
CA LYS A 139 -30.73 -5.78 -1.15
C LYS A 139 -29.22 -5.53 -1.19
N LYS A 140 -28.76 -4.42 -0.58
CA LYS A 140 -27.33 -4.14 -0.41
C LYS A 140 -26.64 -5.25 0.38
N GLY A 141 -27.19 -5.70 1.51
CA GLY A 141 -26.66 -6.79 2.30
C GLY A 141 -26.55 -8.12 1.55
N ALA A 142 -27.47 -8.40 0.64
CA ALA A 142 -27.37 -9.59 -0.23
C ALA A 142 -26.14 -9.50 -1.16
N LYS A 143 -25.88 -8.32 -1.75
CA LYS A 143 -24.67 -8.07 -2.56
C LYS A 143 -23.41 -8.24 -1.73
N LEU A 144 -23.38 -7.71 -0.51
CA LEU A 144 -22.23 -7.84 0.40
C LEU A 144 -21.92 -9.30 0.70
N ARG A 145 -22.94 -10.11 1.06
CA ARG A 145 -22.74 -11.54 1.32
C ARG A 145 -22.23 -12.29 0.10
N LYS A 146 -22.76 -11.98 -1.11
CA LYS A 146 -22.27 -12.55 -2.35
C LYS A 146 -20.80 -12.19 -2.59
N ALA A 147 -20.44 -10.92 -2.44
CA ALA A 147 -19.05 -10.46 -2.59
C ALA A 147 -18.10 -11.18 -1.64
N TYR A 148 -18.53 -11.47 -0.40
CA TYR A 148 -17.77 -12.29 0.54
C TYR A 148 -17.56 -13.72 0.02
N LEU A 149 -18.63 -14.39 -0.39
CA LEU A 149 -18.57 -15.80 -0.84
C LEU A 149 -17.73 -15.96 -2.11
N ASP A 150 -17.82 -14.99 -3.02
CA ASP A 150 -17.09 -14.99 -4.29
C ASP A 150 -15.60 -14.65 -4.14
N ASN A 151 -15.17 -14.13 -2.97
CA ASN A 151 -13.80 -13.64 -2.72
C ASN A 151 -13.28 -14.02 -1.32
N ALA A 152 -13.73 -15.13 -0.76
CA ALA A 152 -13.41 -15.48 0.64
C ALA A 152 -11.89 -15.60 0.88
N GLU A 153 -11.14 -16.03 -0.14
CA GLU A 153 -9.68 -16.20 -0.10
C GLU A 153 -8.91 -14.87 0.05
N LEU A 154 -9.55 -13.73 -0.24
CA LEU A 154 -8.94 -12.41 -0.10
C LEU A 154 -8.86 -11.97 1.37
N PHE A 155 -9.74 -12.48 2.22
CA PHE A 155 -9.91 -12.00 3.59
C PHE A 155 -9.05 -12.81 4.57
N ASP A 156 -8.15 -12.14 5.28
CA ASP A 156 -7.33 -12.78 6.31
C ASP A 156 -8.17 -13.15 7.54
N LYS A 157 -9.20 -12.35 7.84
CA LYS A 157 -10.12 -12.54 8.96
C LYS A 157 -11.55 -12.18 8.57
N THR A 158 -12.49 -12.82 9.22
CA THR A 158 -13.92 -12.50 9.11
C THR A 158 -14.49 -12.27 10.50
N VAL A 159 -15.08 -11.11 10.71
CA VAL A 159 -15.88 -10.81 11.91
C VAL A 159 -17.33 -11.11 11.61
N ILE A 160 -17.92 -12.00 12.39
CA ILE A 160 -19.29 -12.46 12.16
C ILE A 160 -20.23 -11.77 13.14
N PHE A 161 -21.24 -11.12 12.59
CA PHE A 161 -22.37 -10.56 13.33
C PHE A 161 -23.56 -11.50 13.20
N SER A 162 -23.96 -12.12 14.31
CA SER A 162 -25.15 -12.94 14.39
C SER A 162 -26.09 -12.39 15.46
N SER A 163 -27.40 -12.42 15.20
CA SER A 163 -28.45 -11.99 16.14
C SER A 163 -29.14 -13.14 16.81
N ASP A 164 -28.68 -14.37 16.64
CA ASP A 164 -29.31 -15.56 17.22
C ASP A 164 -29.13 -15.65 18.75
N GLU A 165 -28.11 -14.99 19.29
CA GLU A 165 -27.97 -14.64 20.69
C GLU A 165 -28.17 -13.12 20.83
N GLU A 166 -28.56 -12.64 22.02
CA GLU A 166 -28.60 -11.19 22.26
C GLU A 166 -27.32 -10.56 21.71
N PHE A 167 -27.46 -9.51 20.84
CA PHE A 167 -26.34 -8.86 20.19
C PHE A 167 -25.33 -8.45 21.26
N ASN A 168 -24.35 -9.32 21.48
CA ASN A 168 -23.38 -9.18 22.55
C ASN A 168 -22.18 -8.42 22.02
N MET A 169 -22.11 -7.13 22.35
CA MET A 169 -20.96 -6.29 22.01
C MET A 169 -19.64 -6.84 22.57
N GLU A 170 -19.69 -7.58 23.68
CA GLU A 170 -18.50 -8.21 24.25
C GLU A 170 -17.93 -9.30 23.33
N ALA A 171 -18.81 -10.15 22.78
CA ALA A 171 -18.38 -11.16 21.80
C ALA A 171 -17.80 -10.55 20.53
N LEU A 172 -18.32 -9.39 20.13
CA LEU A 172 -17.79 -8.64 19.00
C LEU A 172 -16.40 -8.04 19.31
N TYR A 173 -16.27 -7.41 20.46
CA TYR A 173 -15.00 -6.85 20.91
C TYR A 173 -13.93 -7.93 21.10
N PHE A 174 -14.32 -9.10 21.56
CA PHE A 174 -13.43 -10.26 21.64
C PHE A 174 -12.86 -10.66 20.26
N GLN A 175 -13.69 -10.67 19.21
CA GLN A 175 -13.21 -10.91 17.83
C GLN A 175 -12.21 -9.83 17.38
N TYR A 176 -12.47 -8.56 17.71
CA TYR A 176 -11.55 -7.46 17.40
C TYR A 176 -10.23 -7.57 18.16
N ASP A 177 -10.26 -7.97 19.44
CA ASP A 177 -9.05 -8.17 20.24
C ASP A 177 -8.14 -9.26 19.66
N ILE A 178 -8.72 -10.34 19.13
CA ILE A 178 -7.97 -11.40 18.43
C ILE A 178 -7.27 -10.80 17.20
N ILE A 179 -7.97 -10.00 16.40
CA ILE A 179 -7.43 -9.35 15.21
C ILE A 179 -6.29 -8.41 15.59
N LEU A 180 -6.48 -7.58 16.61
CA LEU A 180 -5.45 -6.63 17.08
C LEU A 180 -4.19 -7.35 17.59
N LYS A 181 -4.34 -8.41 18.37
CA LYS A 181 -3.19 -9.23 18.85
C LYS A 181 -2.42 -9.85 17.70
N GLU A 182 -3.12 -10.33 16.68
CA GLU A 182 -2.47 -10.91 15.50
C GLU A 182 -1.76 -9.83 14.66
N ALA A 183 -2.39 -8.68 14.47
CA ALA A 183 -1.79 -7.53 13.80
C ALA A 183 -0.52 -7.04 14.52
N GLU A 184 -0.53 -6.95 15.84
CA GLU A 184 0.64 -6.63 16.65
C GLU A 184 1.76 -7.66 16.51
N LYS A 185 1.43 -8.96 16.48
CA LYS A 185 2.42 -10.03 16.27
C LYS A 185 3.07 -9.92 14.91
N ILE A 186 2.29 -9.68 13.86
CA ILE A 186 2.80 -9.48 12.50
C ILE A 186 3.72 -8.24 12.47
N GLN A 187 3.28 -7.13 13.08
CA GLN A 187 4.06 -5.89 13.15
C GLN A 187 5.38 -6.05 13.91
N LYS A 188 5.38 -6.74 15.04
CA LYS A 188 6.61 -7.03 15.80
C LYS A 188 7.59 -7.85 14.99
N ASN A 189 7.12 -8.86 14.26
CA ASN A 189 7.93 -9.67 13.37
C ASN A 189 8.47 -8.86 12.18
N ALA A 190 7.68 -7.92 11.67
CA ALA A 190 8.07 -7.02 10.58
C ALA A 190 9.08 -5.96 11.04
N ASN A 191 8.85 -5.31 12.19
CA ASN A 191 9.76 -4.30 12.74
C ASN A 191 11.13 -4.85 13.11
N SER A 192 11.23 -6.15 13.41
CA SER A 192 12.52 -6.81 13.61
C SER A 192 13.31 -6.99 12.29
N ARG A 193 12.66 -6.82 11.14
CA ARG A 193 13.23 -7.14 9.84
C ARG A 193 13.60 -5.94 8.98
N LEU A 194 12.82 -4.82 8.93
CA LEU A 194 13.13 -3.78 7.92
C LEU A 194 12.41 -2.44 8.17
N TYR A 195 13.14 -1.48 8.68
CA TYR A 195 12.78 -0.07 8.52
C TYR A 195 13.44 0.45 7.24
N VAL A 196 12.66 0.78 6.22
CA VAL A 196 13.11 1.49 5.02
C VAL A 196 12.48 2.88 5.02
N GLU A 197 13.31 3.91 4.90
CA GLU A 197 12.84 5.29 4.82
C GLU A 197 12.13 5.56 3.49
N LEU A 198 11.29 6.61 3.48
CA LEU A 198 10.64 7.07 2.24
C LEU A 198 11.68 7.38 1.16
N PRO A 199 11.34 7.21 -0.12
CA PRO A 199 12.21 7.60 -1.21
C PRO A 199 12.64 9.05 -1.05
N TYR A 200 13.92 9.32 -1.32
CA TYR A 200 14.46 10.67 -1.30
C TYR A 200 13.75 11.56 -2.33
N THR A 201 13.25 12.71 -1.92
CA THR A 201 12.51 13.65 -2.79
C THR A 201 13.25 14.97 -3.06
N GLY A 202 14.43 15.17 -2.43
CA GLY A 202 15.21 16.39 -2.61
C GLY A 202 15.94 16.48 -3.95
N ASN A 203 16.74 17.55 -4.11
CA ASN A 203 17.45 17.90 -5.35
C ASN A 203 18.97 17.64 -5.29
N GLN A 204 19.48 17.08 -4.19
CA GLN A 204 20.90 16.70 -4.09
C GLN A 204 21.12 15.35 -4.79
N ASN A 205 22.40 15.00 -5.03
CA ASN A 205 22.76 13.73 -5.63
C ASN A 205 22.17 12.54 -4.87
N TYR A 206 21.61 11.60 -5.60
CA TYR A 206 20.97 10.39 -5.02
C TYR A 206 21.14 9.18 -5.93
N VAL A 207 20.88 8.02 -5.36
CA VAL A 207 20.85 6.73 -6.03
C VAL A 207 19.41 6.44 -6.48
N PHE A 208 19.22 6.22 -7.77
CA PHE A 208 17.98 5.66 -8.31
C PHE A 208 18.05 4.15 -8.21
N VAL A 209 17.08 3.53 -7.54
CA VAL A 209 17.01 2.07 -7.39
C VAL A 209 15.88 1.50 -8.23
N SER A 210 16.26 0.56 -9.11
CA SER A 210 15.37 -0.22 -9.97
C SER A 210 15.30 -1.67 -9.51
N TYR A 211 14.11 -2.21 -9.38
CA TYR A 211 13.87 -3.61 -9.01
C TYR A 211 12.46 -4.06 -9.37
N ALA A 212 12.24 -5.36 -9.54
CA ALA A 212 10.89 -5.89 -9.65
C ALA A 212 10.18 -5.88 -8.29
N HIS A 213 8.95 -5.37 -8.21
CA HIS A 213 8.21 -5.26 -6.94
C HIS A 213 7.99 -6.63 -6.26
N SER A 214 7.94 -7.72 -7.02
CA SER A 214 7.93 -9.09 -6.48
C SER A 214 9.17 -9.44 -5.67
N ASP A 215 10.31 -8.76 -5.89
CA ASP A 215 11.58 -8.96 -5.18
C ASP A 215 11.74 -8.06 -3.96
N SER A 216 10.73 -7.25 -3.63
CA SER A 216 10.80 -6.28 -2.53
C SER A 216 11.30 -6.89 -1.21
N ARG A 217 10.94 -8.13 -0.90
CA ARG A 217 11.42 -8.83 0.32
C ARG A 217 12.94 -9.00 0.36
N ILE A 218 13.57 -9.19 -0.80
CA ILE A 218 15.02 -9.38 -0.92
C ILE A 218 15.70 -8.03 -0.99
N VAL A 219 15.10 -7.06 -1.70
CA VAL A 219 15.68 -5.74 -1.97
C VAL A 219 15.61 -4.79 -0.78
N MET A 220 14.50 -4.76 -0.05
CA MET A 220 14.33 -3.84 1.08
C MET A 220 15.42 -3.91 2.17
N PRO A 221 16.00 -5.08 2.53
CA PRO A 221 17.19 -5.15 3.39
C PRO A 221 18.36 -4.31 2.92
N TYR A 222 18.65 -4.34 1.62
CA TYR A 222 19.73 -3.54 1.04
C TYR A 222 19.42 -2.05 1.13
N LEU A 223 18.19 -1.64 0.77
CA LEU A 223 17.79 -0.24 0.85
C LEU A 223 17.88 0.28 2.29
N SER A 224 17.39 -0.49 3.25
CA SER A 224 17.51 -0.13 4.68
C SER A 224 18.96 0.01 5.13
N ALA A 225 19.85 -0.88 4.72
CA ALA A 225 21.28 -0.82 5.06
C ALA A 225 21.96 0.42 4.45
N LEU A 226 21.65 0.72 3.19
CA LEU A 226 22.18 1.90 2.49
C LEU A 226 21.67 3.21 3.09
N GLN A 227 20.38 3.30 3.40
CA GLN A 227 19.80 4.49 4.06
C GLN A 227 20.38 4.72 5.45
N ARG A 228 20.57 3.67 6.26
CA ARG A 228 21.27 3.76 7.56
C ARG A 228 22.73 4.20 7.43
N ALA A 229 23.36 3.88 6.32
CA ALA A 229 24.71 4.35 6.00
C ALA A 229 24.72 5.80 5.47
N GLY A 230 23.55 6.47 5.40
CA GLY A 230 23.38 7.85 5.02
C GLY A 230 23.23 8.10 3.51
N TYR A 231 23.01 7.08 2.69
CA TYR A 231 22.78 7.26 1.25
C TYR A 231 21.37 7.78 0.98
N ARG A 232 21.26 8.80 0.11
CA ARG A 232 19.99 9.30 -0.42
C ARG A 232 19.52 8.35 -1.51
N ILE A 233 18.42 7.67 -1.28
CA ILE A 233 17.91 6.65 -2.17
C ILE A 233 16.53 7.02 -2.66
N TRP A 234 16.34 7.05 -3.97
CA TRP A 234 15.05 7.09 -4.62
C TRP A 234 14.71 5.71 -5.19
N TYR A 235 13.50 5.25 -4.97
CA TYR A 235 12.96 4.00 -5.50
C TYR A 235 11.46 4.12 -5.71
N ASP A 236 10.91 3.37 -6.68
CA ASP A 236 9.47 3.29 -6.90
C ASP A 236 8.81 2.42 -5.83
N GLU A 237 7.76 2.95 -5.21
CA GLU A 237 6.97 2.25 -4.21
C GLU A 237 5.84 1.41 -4.81
N GLY A 238 5.71 1.36 -6.14
CA GLY A 238 4.73 0.53 -6.85
C GLY A 238 3.30 1.09 -6.90
N ILE A 239 3.09 2.32 -6.47
CA ILE A 239 1.73 2.87 -6.25
C ILE A 239 1.28 3.83 -7.36
N HIS A 240 2.01 3.95 -8.45
CA HIS A 240 1.74 4.98 -9.46
C HIS A 240 1.16 4.44 -10.76
N LYS A 241 -0.09 4.78 -11.02
CA LYS A 241 -0.67 4.76 -12.37
C LYS A 241 -1.42 6.07 -12.61
N GLY A 242 -0.69 7.14 -12.93
CA GLY A 242 -1.28 8.42 -13.35
C GLY A 242 -0.53 8.99 -14.55
N ALA A 243 -1.17 9.87 -15.33
CA ALA A 243 -0.62 10.45 -16.56
C ALA A 243 0.75 11.14 -16.38
N ASN A 244 1.09 11.57 -15.17
CA ASN A 244 2.35 12.26 -14.85
C ASN A 244 3.47 11.32 -14.35
N TRP A 245 3.20 10.02 -14.17
CA TRP A 245 4.18 9.09 -13.62
C TRP A 245 5.42 8.92 -14.50
N THR A 246 5.23 8.71 -15.80
CA THR A 246 6.33 8.54 -16.76
C THR A 246 7.23 9.78 -16.82
N ILE A 247 6.62 10.98 -16.69
CA ILE A 247 7.37 12.25 -16.68
C ILE A 247 8.24 12.33 -15.41
N MET A 248 7.63 12.09 -14.25
CA MET A 248 8.35 12.11 -12.97
C MET A 248 9.47 11.06 -12.91
N LEU A 249 9.23 9.85 -13.42
CA LEU A 249 10.24 8.79 -13.52
C LEU A 249 11.42 9.26 -14.39
N GLY A 250 11.15 9.87 -15.54
CA GLY A 250 12.15 10.44 -16.43
C GLY A 250 12.98 11.52 -15.74
N GLU A 251 12.34 12.45 -15.02
CA GLU A 251 13.01 13.49 -14.25
C GLU A 251 13.90 12.89 -13.15
N ARG A 252 13.42 11.86 -12.45
CA ARG A 252 14.21 11.18 -11.42
C ARG A 252 15.41 10.44 -11.99
N LEU A 253 15.29 9.82 -13.16
CA LEU A 253 16.42 9.19 -13.84
C LEU A 253 17.45 10.19 -14.34
N GLN A 254 17.01 11.32 -14.91
CA GLN A 254 17.91 12.35 -15.41
C GLN A 254 18.73 13.03 -14.30
N ASN A 255 18.17 13.12 -13.10
CA ASN A 255 18.79 13.83 -11.97
C ASN A 255 19.53 12.92 -10.98
N CYS A 256 19.51 11.60 -11.17
CA CYS A 256 20.29 10.68 -10.33
C CYS A 256 21.75 10.64 -10.79
N THR A 257 22.64 10.25 -9.88
CA THR A 257 24.07 10.06 -10.18
C THR A 257 24.48 8.60 -10.25
N SER A 258 23.68 7.72 -9.66
CA SER A 258 23.90 6.28 -9.69
C SER A 258 22.58 5.58 -9.97
N PHE A 259 22.60 4.57 -10.84
CA PHE A 259 21.48 3.70 -11.14
C PHE A 259 21.79 2.31 -10.56
N LEU A 260 21.12 1.95 -9.47
CA LEU A 260 21.31 0.67 -8.79
C LEU A 260 20.19 -0.28 -9.20
N LEU A 261 20.53 -1.27 -10.01
CA LEU A 261 19.59 -2.31 -10.46
C LEU A 261 19.73 -3.59 -9.63
N PHE A 262 18.63 -4.08 -9.08
CA PHE A 262 18.55 -5.44 -8.57
C PHE A 262 18.01 -6.36 -9.67
N SER A 263 18.91 -7.18 -10.23
CA SER A 263 18.66 -8.08 -11.36
C SER A 263 18.17 -9.44 -10.87
N SER A 264 17.08 -9.92 -11.44
CA SER A 264 16.45 -11.22 -11.17
C SER A 264 15.61 -11.68 -12.35
N GLU A 265 15.14 -12.91 -12.35
CA GLU A 265 14.15 -13.38 -13.32
C GLU A 265 12.88 -12.52 -13.33
N ASN A 266 12.43 -12.04 -12.16
CA ASN A 266 11.30 -11.12 -12.08
C ASN A 266 11.60 -9.76 -12.72
N SER A 267 12.79 -9.21 -12.51
CA SER A 267 13.18 -7.92 -13.10
C SER A 267 13.34 -7.98 -14.61
N ILE A 268 13.83 -9.08 -15.15
CA ILE A 268 13.94 -9.34 -16.59
C ILE A 268 12.56 -9.34 -17.26
N ASN A 269 11.56 -9.88 -16.58
CA ASN A 269 10.18 -9.95 -17.08
C ASN A 269 9.35 -8.69 -16.77
N SER A 270 9.93 -7.69 -16.11
CA SER A 270 9.23 -6.47 -15.70
C SER A 270 9.35 -5.36 -16.74
N LYS A 271 8.24 -4.97 -17.37
CA LYS A 271 8.16 -3.81 -18.26
C LYS A 271 8.57 -2.49 -17.58
N HIS A 272 8.37 -2.37 -16.28
CA HIS A 272 8.80 -1.19 -15.51
C HIS A 272 10.32 -1.12 -15.46
N VAL A 273 10.96 -2.21 -15.05
CA VAL A 273 12.42 -2.30 -14.98
C VAL A 273 13.04 -2.09 -16.37
N GLU A 274 12.45 -2.69 -17.41
CA GLU A 274 12.88 -2.48 -18.80
C GLU A 274 12.85 -0.99 -19.19
N ASN A 275 11.79 -0.26 -18.87
CA ASN A 275 11.67 1.17 -19.15
C ASN A 275 12.68 1.99 -18.35
N GLU A 276 12.97 1.63 -17.12
CA GLU A 276 13.97 2.29 -16.26
C GLU A 276 15.39 2.09 -16.79
N ILE A 277 15.74 0.87 -17.21
CA ILE A 277 17.03 0.59 -17.87
C ILE A 277 17.15 1.40 -19.16
N ASN A 278 16.12 1.39 -20.02
CA ASN A 278 16.10 2.18 -21.25
C ASN A 278 16.24 3.69 -21.00
N GLY A 279 15.67 4.18 -19.90
CA GLY A 279 15.84 5.56 -19.45
C GLY A 279 17.27 5.84 -18.99
N ALA A 280 17.83 4.98 -18.15
CA ALA A 280 19.20 5.09 -17.64
C ALA A 280 20.25 5.05 -18.77
N MET A 281 20.04 4.20 -19.79
CA MET A 281 20.92 4.12 -20.98
C MET A 281 21.02 5.43 -21.76
N LYS A 282 20.01 6.30 -21.66
CA LYS A 282 19.98 7.62 -22.32
C LYS A 282 20.63 8.74 -21.50
N CYS A 283 20.96 8.47 -20.24
CA CYS A 283 21.54 9.45 -19.32
C CYS A 283 23.08 9.31 -19.32
N GLU A 284 23.78 10.38 -19.78
CA GLU A 284 25.25 10.36 -19.90
C GLU A 284 25.99 10.35 -18.56
N ASN A 285 25.38 10.90 -17.51
CA ASN A 285 26.01 11.12 -16.20
C ASN A 285 25.61 10.06 -15.14
N VAL A 286 24.96 8.99 -15.55
CA VAL A 286 24.45 7.96 -14.63
C VAL A 286 25.38 6.75 -14.64
N THR A 287 25.90 6.38 -13.48
CA THR A 287 26.73 5.17 -13.32
C THR A 287 25.83 3.98 -12.95
N PRO A 288 25.69 2.97 -13.82
CA PRO A 288 24.96 1.77 -13.49
C PRO A 288 25.75 0.84 -12.58
N ILE A 289 25.07 0.30 -11.56
CA ILE A 289 25.58 -0.73 -10.65
C ILE A 289 24.52 -1.84 -10.64
N THR A 290 24.93 -3.06 -10.91
CA THR A 290 24.02 -4.21 -10.97
C THR A 290 24.23 -5.14 -9.81
N VAL A 291 23.18 -5.46 -9.06
CA VAL A 291 23.17 -6.49 -8.02
C VAL A 291 22.39 -7.69 -8.52
N ARG A 292 23.05 -8.81 -8.76
CA ARG A 292 22.40 -10.04 -9.20
C ARG A 292 21.84 -10.79 -8.01
N LEU A 293 20.51 -10.97 -8.01
CA LEU A 293 19.79 -11.74 -6.98
C LEU A 293 19.70 -13.23 -7.33
N ASP A 294 19.85 -13.57 -8.61
CA ASP A 294 19.89 -14.91 -9.17
C ASP A 294 20.84 -14.96 -10.38
N ASP A 295 20.95 -16.13 -11.02
CA ASP A 295 21.87 -16.38 -12.15
C ASP A 295 21.26 -16.02 -13.52
N LYS A 296 20.11 -15.36 -13.56
CA LYS A 296 19.48 -14.95 -14.81
C LYS A 296 20.11 -13.67 -15.35
N GLU A 297 20.26 -13.64 -16.66
CA GLU A 297 20.86 -12.52 -17.38
C GLU A 297 19.80 -11.79 -18.24
N PHE A 298 19.95 -10.48 -18.36
CA PHE A 298 19.17 -9.69 -19.29
C PHE A 298 19.55 -10.01 -20.77
N PRO A 299 18.68 -9.71 -21.74
CA PRO A 299 19.05 -9.77 -23.15
C PRO A 299 20.34 -9.01 -23.42
N PHE A 300 21.14 -9.50 -24.36
CA PHE A 300 22.52 -9.05 -24.63
C PHE A 300 22.69 -7.52 -24.70
N GLY A 301 21.76 -6.79 -25.30
CA GLY A 301 21.85 -5.32 -25.38
C GLY A 301 21.81 -4.62 -24.02
N TYR A 302 21.03 -5.11 -23.08
CA TYR A 302 21.00 -4.61 -21.70
C TYR A 302 22.23 -5.06 -20.92
N GLU A 303 22.64 -6.30 -21.07
CA GLU A 303 23.86 -6.82 -20.41
C GLU A 303 25.10 -6.01 -20.79
N MET A 304 25.26 -5.58 -22.04
CA MET A 304 26.34 -4.70 -22.45
C MET A 304 26.39 -3.39 -21.66
N PHE A 305 25.23 -2.83 -21.32
CA PHE A 305 25.14 -1.61 -20.51
C PHE A 305 25.36 -1.92 -19.03
N LEU A 306 24.68 -2.94 -18.50
CA LEU A 306 24.67 -3.28 -17.09
C LEU A 306 26.01 -3.82 -16.58
N SER A 307 26.73 -4.55 -17.43
CA SER A 307 28.05 -5.12 -17.11
C SER A 307 29.22 -4.16 -17.36
N LYS A 308 28.96 -3.00 -17.97
CA LYS A 308 30.00 -2.00 -18.29
C LYS A 308 30.71 -1.45 -17.04
N TYR A 309 30.02 -1.47 -15.90
CA TYR A 309 30.53 -0.96 -14.64
C TYR A 309 30.66 -2.10 -13.62
N GLN A 310 30.01 -2.01 -12.46
CA GLN A 310 30.16 -3.00 -11.41
C GLN A 310 28.96 -3.94 -11.33
N VAL A 311 29.25 -5.24 -11.32
CA VAL A 311 28.30 -6.32 -11.05
C VAL A 311 28.62 -6.92 -9.69
N ILE A 312 27.63 -7.00 -8.82
CA ILE A 312 27.72 -7.51 -7.44
C ILE A 312 26.75 -8.69 -7.32
N TYR A 313 27.15 -9.75 -6.62
CA TYR A 313 26.29 -10.89 -6.36
C TYR A 313 25.60 -10.74 -5.01
N GLY A 314 24.27 -10.71 -5.00
CA GLY A 314 23.45 -10.44 -3.81
C GLY A 314 23.52 -11.54 -2.74
N ASN A 315 23.93 -12.75 -3.09
CA ASN A 315 24.19 -13.85 -2.13
C ASN A 315 25.53 -13.73 -1.38
N ASN A 316 26.35 -12.74 -1.71
CA ASN A 316 27.62 -12.48 -1.04
C ASN A 316 27.35 -11.73 0.28
N GLU A 317 27.97 -12.19 1.38
CA GLU A 317 27.89 -11.55 2.70
C GLU A 317 28.38 -10.09 2.70
N ASN A 318 29.28 -9.75 1.78
CA ASN A 318 29.84 -8.40 1.61
C ASN A 318 29.06 -7.54 0.61
N ALA A 319 27.94 -8.02 0.04
CA ALA A 319 27.23 -7.32 -1.04
C ALA A 319 26.87 -5.87 -0.69
N VAL A 320 26.44 -5.59 0.55
CA VAL A 320 26.13 -4.22 0.99
C VAL A 320 27.36 -3.32 0.98
N SER A 321 28.49 -3.79 1.46
CA SER A 321 29.74 -3.02 1.46
C SER A 321 30.32 -2.83 0.04
N GLU A 322 30.14 -3.80 -0.84
CA GLU A 322 30.50 -3.68 -2.25
C GLU A 322 29.63 -2.63 -2.96
N ILE A 323 28.30 -2.63 -2.69
CA ILE A 323 27.39 -1.59 -3.20
C ILE A 323 27.83 -0.21 -2.69
N GLN A 324 28.12 -0.06 -1.40
CA GLN A 324 28.58 1.21 -0.82
C GLN A 324 29.87 1.70 -1.46
N SER A 325 30.79 0.80 -1.78
CA SER A 325 32.06 1.13 -2.45
C SER A 325 31.89 1.54 -3.91
N ALA A 326 30.85 1.03 -4.57
CA ALA A 326 30.53 1.32 -5.96
C ALA A 326 29.73 2.62 -6.13
N LEU A 327 28.97 3.02 -5.11
CA LEU A 327 28.12 4.22 -5.15
C LEU A 327 28.94 5.51 -5.13
N ASN A 328 28.45 6.51 -5.87
CA ASN A 328 29.06 7.83 -5.84
C ASN A 328 29.02 8.44 -4.43
N PRO A 329 30.17 8.83 -3.83
CA PRO A 329 30.22 9.40 -2.50
C PRO A 329 29.31 10.63 -2.30
N LEU A 330 29.03 11.40 -3.36
CA LEU A 330 28.14 12.57 -3.32
C LEU A 330 26.66 12.20 -3.05
N THR A 331 26.29 10.92 -3.15
CA THR A 331 24.96 10.45 -2.82
C THR A 331 24.76 10.25 -1.32
N LYS A 332 25.81 10.40 -0.52
CA LYS A 332 25.80 10.28 0.94
C LYS A 332 25.55 11.63 1.62
N VAL A 333 24.77 11.64 2.70
CA VAL A 333 24.59 12.83 3.55
C VAL A 333 25.90 13.11 4.27
N ASN A 334 26.42 14.32 4.16
CA ASN A 334 27.61 14.72 4.91
C ASN A 334 27.28 14.84 6.40
N SER A 335 28.17 14.34 7.26
CA SER A 335 28.01 14.36 8.73
C SER A 335 27.95 15.78 9.32
N SER A 336 28.06 16.82 8.50
CA SER A 336 28.02 18.24 8.89
C SER A 336 26.65 18.90 8.68
N GLU A 337 25.65 18.17 8.20
CA GLU A 337 24.30 18.69 7.89
C GLU A 337 23.23 18.27 8.95
N ASN A 338 23.64 17.73 10.10
CA ASN A 338 22.75 17.39 11.25
C ASN A 338 22.83 18.44 12.35
#